data_37e4a25c755bb733191f7da1fbb198a0
#
_entry.id   37e4a25c755bb733191f7da1fbb198a0
#
_cell.length_a   1.000
_cell.length_b   1.000
_cell.length_c   1.000
_cell.angle_alpha   90.00
_cell.angle_beta   90.00
_cell.angle_gamma   90.00
#
_symmetry.space_group_name_H-M   'P 1'
#
loop_
_entity.id
_entity.type
_entity.pdbx_description
1 polymer ?
#
loop_
_entity_poly.entity_id
_entity_poly.type
_entity_poly.pdbx_seq_one_letter_code
_entity_poly.pdbx_strand_id
1 'polypeptide(L)'
;MAAFAHSAPCWADVQLSDLEAGKRFYGGLFGWTFRAGDGMHFADAFSGGRLVAALAAKKDGRMPTTWGVYFATDDIRATVAAIREHGGQIITEPVRAGRAGIVAQAADPGGAVFGLWQPEEREGFEKQNEPGSFCWTEVYTRQPDRVDPFYEKVFGFRGTDLDETGHDVSDDAEALVDFRMWSPEGVEPGPDTAIGGRSVITDAFPAELPSYFLVYFAVADCDAAAELTMRLGGRVAQPPFDIPYGRMAVLHDDQGAVFAVLQPTELLP
;
A
#
# COMPACT_ATOMS: atom_id res chain seq x y z
N MET A 1 11.71 12.67 -17.11
CA MET A 1 10.31 12.18 -17.08
C MET A 1 10.13 11.54 -15.74
N ALA A 2 9.01 11.73 -15.05
CA ALA A 2 8.75 11.05 -13.77
C ALA A 2 8.82 9.54 -14.00
N ALA A 3 9.44 8.78 -13.06
CA ALA A 3 9.56 7.31 -13.16
C ALA A 3 8.19 6.63 -13.00
N PHE A 4 7.24 7.32 -12.36
CA PHE A 4 5.88 6.84 -12.13
C PHE A 4 4.87 7.67 -12.93
N ALA A 5 3.90 6.99 -13.52
CA ALA A 5 2.74 7.66 -14.09
C ALA A 5 2.00 8.47 -13.00
N HIS A 6 1.35 9.56 -13.41
CA HIS A 6 0.46 10.30 -12.52
C HIS A 6 -0.54 9.34 -11.88
N SER A 7 -0.77 9.49 -10.58
CA SER A 7 -1.68 8.68 -9.76
C SER A 7 -1.22 7.22 -9.46
N ALA A 8 -0.09 6.74 -9.99
CA ALA A 8 0.39 5.40 -9.64
C ALA A 8 0.92 5.36 -8.19
N PRO A 9 0.78 4.21 -7.48
CA PRO A 9 1.48 3.99 -6.23
C PRO A 9 3.00 4.06 -6.46
N CYS A 10 3.66 4.99 -5.78
CA CYS A 10 5.08 5.28 -6.02
C CYS A 10 5.96 5.15 -4.78
N TRP A 11 5.36 5.09 -3.60
CA TRP A 11 6.09 5.01 -2.35
C TRP A 11 5.28 4.35 -1.23
N ALA A 12 5.98 3.72 -0.28
CA ALA A 12 5.39 3.23 0.96
C ALA A 12 6.34 3.48 2.14
N ASP A 13 5.78 3.82 3.30
CA ASP A 13 6.52 3.88 4.55
C ASP A 13 5.70 3.28 5.72
N VAL A 14 6.40 2.91 6.79
CA VAL A 14 5.75 2.45 8.01
C VAL A 14 6.11 3.34 9.20
N GLN A 15 5.08 3.68 9.99
CA GLN A 15 5.22 4.46 11.22
C GLN A 15 5.40 3.53 12.41
N LEU A 16 6.58 3.54 13.06
CA LEU A 16 6.99 2.60 14.11
C LEU A 16 7.25 3.30 15.44
N SER A 17 7.00 2.60 16.54
CA SER A 17 7.36 3.06 17.89
C SER A 17 8.85 2.87 18.19
N ASP A 18 9.43 1.77 17.69
CA ASP A 18 10.86 1.42 17.80
C ASP A 18 11.43 1.16 16.41
N LEU A 19 12.20 2.12 15.90
CA LEU A 19 12.80 2.05 14.57
C LEU A 19 13.83 0.91 14.45
N GLU A 20 14.60 0.64 15.51
CA GLU A 20 15.62 -0.42 15.50
C GLU A 20 14.99 -1.82 15.55
N ALA A 21 13.88 -1.99 16.29
CA ALA A 21 13.09 -3.21 16.23
C ALA A 21 12.53 -3.45 14.82
N GLY A 22 11.94 -2.42 14.19
CA GLY A 22 11.47 -2.52 12.81
C GLY A 22 12.58 -2.88 11.81
N LYS A 23 13.76 -2.30 11.93
CA LYS A 23 14.91 -2.69 11.10
C LYS A 23 15.29 -4.16 11.25
N ARG A 24 15.26 -4.69 12.49
CA ARG A 24 15.51 -6.13 12.72
C ARG A 24 14.42 -6.99 12.10
N PHE A 25 13.14 -6.59 12.27
CA PHE A 25 12.00 -7.32 11.73
C PHE A 25 12.03 -7.37 10.20
N TYR A 26 12.00 -6.22 9.53
CA TYR A 26 11.95 -6.16 8.06
C TYR A 26 13.27 -6.58 7.41
N GLY A 27 14.41 -6.36 8.06
CA GLY A 27 15.70 -6.90 7.64
C GLY A 27 15.72 -8.43 7.68
N GLY A 28 15.14 -9.02 8.73
CA GLY A 28 14.99 -10.48 8.85
C GLY A 28 14.01 -11.06 7.83
N LEU A 29 12.85 -10.40 7.64
CA LEU A 29 11.77 -10.90 6.79
C LEU A 29 12.08 -10.77 5.29
N PHE A 30 12.53 -9.59 4.85
CA PHE A 30 12.73 -9.27 3.42
C PHE A 30 14.20 -9.19 3.01
N GLY A 31 15.13 -9.37 3.93
CA GLY A 31 16.56 -9.18 3.66
C GLY A 31 16.94 -7.71 3.42
N TRP A 32 16.13 -6.76 3.91
CA TRP A 32 16.41 -5.35 3.70
C TRP A 32 17.64 -4.87 4.47
N THR A 33 18.36 -3.96 3.83
CA THR A 33 19.42 -3.15 4.48
C THR A 33 18.93 -1.73 4.63
N PHE A 34 19.47 -0.98 5.60
CA PHE A 34 18.96 0.33 5.95
C PHE A 34 20.06 1.38 5.92
N ARG A 35 19.71 2.60 5.46
CA ARG A 35 20.56 3.79 5.55
C ARG A 35 19.77 4.88 6.27
N ALA A 36 20.46 5.79 6.95
CA ALA A 36 19.82 6.98 7.50
C ALA A 36 19.19 7.77 6.35
N GLY A 37 17.87 8.03 6.44
CA GLY A 37 17.17 8.91 5.52
C GLY A 37 17.42 10.40 5.85
N ASP A 38 16.73 11.29 5.14
CA ASP A 38 16.78 12.73 5.40
C ASP A 38 16.15 13.08 6.77
N GLY A 39 16.96 13.02 7.82
CA GLY A 39 16.58 13.30 9.20
C GLY A 39 16.74 12.09 10.14
N MET A 40 16.91 12.36 11.45
CA MET A 40 17.18 11.34 12.49
C MET A 40 16.04 10.35 12.74
N HIS A 41 14.87 10.56 12.12
CA HIS A 41 13.66 9.79 12.38
C HIS A 41 13.25 8.87 11.23
N PHE A 42 14.09 8.78 10.17
CA PHE A 42 13.81 7.96 9.00
C PHE A 42 14.96 7.02 8.70
N ALA A 43 14.61 5.83 8.24
CA ALA A 43 15.56 4.87 7.68
C ALA A 43 15.05 4.42 6.31
N ASP A 44 15.78 4.74 5.27
CA ASP A 44 15.53 4.23 3.92
C ASP A 44 15.88 2.74 3.86
N ALA A 45 14.96 1.93 3.34
CA ALA A 45 15.09 0.48 3.20
C ALA A 45 15.48 0.11 1.77
N PHE A 46 16.45 -0.78 1.62
CA PHE A 46 16.99 -1.22 0.33
C PHE A 46 16.93 -2.75 0.21
N SER A 47 16.47 -3.23 -0.93
CA SER A 47 16.50 -4.63 -1.35
C SER A 47 17.46 -4.78 -2.52
N GLY A 48 18.56 -5.53 -2.33
CA GLY A 48 19.60 -5.66 -3.36
C GLY A 48 20.23 -4.33 -3.78
N GLY A 49 20.31 -3.36 -2.86
CA GLY A 49 20.87 -2.02 -3.11
C GLY A 49 19.92 -1.01 -3.77
N ARG A 50 18.70 -1.42 -4.12
CA ARG A 50 17.63 -0.58 -4.68
C ARG A 50 16.65 -0.16 -3.58
N LEU A 51 16.21 1.10 -3.59
CA LEU A 51 15.29 1.68 -2.61
C LEU A 51 13.87 1.08 -2.76
N VAL A 52 13.30 0.59 -1.65
CA VAL A 52 12.01 -0.14 -1.66
C VAL A 52 10.97 0.39 -0.69
N ALA A 53 11.36 1.10 0.35
CA ALA A 53 10.46 1.65 1.36
C ALA A 53 11.19 2.59 2.32
N ALA A 54 10.49 3.18 3.28
CA ALA A 54 11.10 3.77 4.46
C ALA A 54 10.44 3.29 5.75
N LEU A 55 11.23 3.33 6.83
CA LEU A 55 10.75 3.18 8.19
C LEU A 55 10.87 4.55 8.86
N ALA A 56 9.78 5.00 9.50
CA ALA A 56 9.73 6.28 10.20
C ALA A 56 9.41 6.07 11.68
N ALA A 57 10.11 6.79 12.56
CA ALA A 57 9.72 6.83 13.96
C ALA A 57 8.45 7.69 14.14
N LYS A 58 7.47 7.19 14.88
CA LYS A 58 6.28 7.95 15.24
C LYS A 58 6.64 9.23 15.96
N LYS A 59 6.02 10.33 15.60
CA LYS A 59 6.16 11.63 16.30
C LYS A 59 5.42 11.64 17.64
N ASP A 60 4.35 10.86 17.75
CA ASP A 60 3.52 10.69 18.96
C ASP A 60 3.18 9.22 19.11
N GLY A 61 3.42 8.65 20.29
CA GLY A 61 3.15 7.23 20.60
C GLY A 61 1.67 6.83 20.48
N ARG A 62 0.74 7.80 20.43
CA ARG A 62 -0.69 7.57 20.20
C ARG A 62 -1.04 7.35 18.72
N MET A 63 -0.14 7.68 17.80
CA MET A 63 -0.35 7.39 16.39
C MET A 63 -0.38 5.87 16.15
N PRO A 64 -1.25 5.38 15.26
CA PRO A 64 -1.28 3.97 14.92
C PRO A 64 0.06 3.53 14.31
N THR A 65 0.43 2.27 14.51
CA THR A 65 1.50 1.63 13.75
C THR A 65 0.88 1.15 12.44
N THR A 66 1.26 1.72 11.31
CA THR A 66 0.63 1.41 10.03
C THR A 66 1.58 1.66 8.86
N TRP A 67 1.42 0.86 7.83
CA TRP A 67 1.95 1.16 6.51
C TRP A 67 1.12 2.24 5.83
N GLY A 68 1.79 3.21 5.22
CA GLY A 68 1.20 4.21 4.33
C GLY A 68 1.63 3.96 2.89
N VAL A 69 0.71 4.14 1.95
CA VAL A 69 0.98 4.16 0.50
C VAL A 69 0.86 5.59 0.00
N TYR A 70 1.68 5.94 -0.98
CA TYR A 70 1.70 7.27 -1.60
C TYR A 70 1.46 7.16 -3.09
N PHE A 71 0.59 8.03 -3.60
CA PHE A 71 0.30 8.15 -5.03
C PHE A 71 1.09 9.31 -5.64
N ALA A 72 1.67 9.08 -6.82
CA ALA A 72 2.43 10.08 -7.56
C ALA A 72 1.52 11.22 -8.04
N THR A 73 2.00 12.44 -8.00
CA THR A 73 1.31 13.60 -8.58
C THR A 73 2.29 14.58 -9.19
N ASP A 74 1.93 15.15 -10.33
CA ASP A 74 2.70 16.22 -10.99
C ASP A 74 2.45 17.59 -10.38
N ASP A 75 1.25 17.80 -9.79
CA ASP A 75 0.84 19.02 -9.08
C ASP A 75 0.07 18.66 -7.80
N ILE A 76 0.81 18.59 -6.69
CA ILE A 76 0.23 18.24 -5.39
C ILE A 76 -0.83 19.25 -4.91
N ARG A 77 -0.74 20.50 -5.33
CA ARG A 77 -1.73 21.51 -4.94
C ARG A 77 -3.05 21.33 -5.69
N ALA A 78 -2.98 21.01 -6.98
CA ALA A 78 -4.16 20.69 -7.78
C ALA A 78 -4.82 19.42 -7.25
N THR A 79 -4.04 18.36 -6.95
CA THR A 79 -4.56 17.11 -6.38
C THR A 79 -5.22 17.34 -5.02
N VAL A 80 -4.61 18.13 -4.14
CA VAL A 80 -5.20 18.51 -2.84
C VAL A 80 -6.52 19.26 -3.01
N ALA A 81 -6.64 20.15 -3.99
CA ALA A 81 -7.89 20.83 -4.30
C ALA A 81 -8.97 19.86 -4.78
N ALA A 82 -8.63 18.93 -5.68
CA ALA A 82 -9.54 17.89 -6.16
C ALA A 82 -10.00 16.95 -5.04
N ILE A 83 -9.10 16.55 -4.12
CA ILE A 83 -9.48 15.75 -2.94
C ILE A 83 -10.55 16.42 -2.11
N ARG A 84 -10.41 17.72 -1.82
CA ARG A 84 -11.41 18.50 -1.07
C ARG A 84 -12.73 18.60 -1.81
N GLU A 85 -12.67 18.88 -3.12
CA GLU A 85 -13.86 19.02 -3.98
C GLU A 85 -14.68 17.73 -4.03
N HIS A 86 -14.00 16.56 -4.01
CA HIS A 86 -14.65 15.25 -4.11
C HIS A 86 -14.85 14.54 -2.75
N GLY A 87 -14.81 15.31 -1.65
CA GLY A 87 -15.24 14.83 -0.33
C GLY A 87 -14.18 14.13 0.51
N GLY A 88 -12.93 14.14 0.09
CA GLY A 88 -11.80 13.72 0.93
C GLY A 88 -11.36 14.81 1.91
N GLN A 89 -10.51 14.45 2.84
CA GLN A 89 -9.96 15.34 3.86
C GLN A 89 -8.45 15.45 3.74
N ILE A 90 -7.90 16.65 3.94
CA ILE A 90 -6.45 16.84 4.02
C ILE A 90 -6.03 16.78 5.48
N ILE A 91 -5.14 15.82 5.79
CA ILE A 91 -4.58 15.59 7.12
C ILE A 91 -3.32 16.43 7.31
N THR A 92 -2.45 16.41 6.31
CA THR A 92 -1.22 17.20 6.28
C THR A 92 -1.16 17.95 4.95
N GLU A 93 -1.11 19.29 5.04
CA GLU A 93 -0.93 20.14 3.86
C GLU A 93 0.40 19.86 3.16
N PRO A 94 0.52 20.20 1.85
CA PRO A 94 1.77 20.01 1.11
C PRO A 94 2.98 20.64 1.80
N VAL A 95 3.95 19.81 2.17
CA VAL A 95 5.21 20.20 2.80
C VAL A 95 6.40 19.59 2.07
N ARG A 96 7.52 20.30 2.04
CA ARG A 96 8.75 19.77 1.44
C ARG A 96 9.37 18.68 2.32
N ALA A 97 9.67 17.54 1.72
CA ALA A 97 10.45 16.46 2.30
C ALA A 97 11.92 16.62 1.90
N GLY A 98 12.60 17.60 2.49
CA GLY A 98 13.98 17.95 2.12
C GLY A 98 14.11 18.34 0.64
N ARG A 99 15.03 17.66 -0.06
CA ARG A 99 15.24 17.76 -1.50
C ARG A 99 14.55 16.64 -2.29
N ALA A 100 14.00 15.65 -1.58
CA ALA A 100 13.41 14.47 -2.19
C ALA A 100 12.13 14.80 -2.98
N GLY A 101 11.29 15.69 -2.45
CA GLY A 101 10.03 16.06 -3.09
C GLY A 101 9.09 16.82 -2.16
N ILE A 102 7.81 16.86 -2.52
CA ILE A 102 6.75 17.45 -1.72
C ILE A 102 5.76 16.34 -1.36
N VAL A 103 5.36 16.30 -0.09
CA VAL A 103 4.47 15.29 0.47
C VAL A 103 3.23 15.95 1.07
N ALA A 104 2.08 15.30 0.94
CA ALA A 104 0.86 15.60 1.69
C ALA A 104 0.23 14.30 2.17
N GLN A 105 -0.65 14.37 3.16
CA GLN A 105 -1.48 13.24 3.60
C GLN A 105 -2.95 13.62 3.54
N ALA A 106 -3.75 12.69 3.08
CA ALA A 106 -5.18 12.85 2.93
C ALA A 106 -5.92 11.59 3.39
N ALA A 107 -7.23 11.71 3.59
CA ALA A 107 -8.14 10.60 3.75
C ALA A 107 -9.21 10.67 2.66
N ASP A 108 -9.61 9.52 2.15
CA ASP A 108 -10.74 9.38 1.24
C ASP A 108 -12.08 9.60 1.97
N PRO A 109 -13.23 9.65 1.27
CA PRO A 109 -14.55 9.81 1.91
C PRO A 109 -14.96 8.66 2.85
N GLY A 110 -14.30 7.49 2.75
CA GLY A 110 -14.47 6.35 3.64
C GLY A 110 -13.58 6.42 4.89
N GLY A 111 -12.61 7.33 4.91
CA GLY A 111 -11.66 7.55 6.00
C GLY A 111 -10.31 6.83 5.85
N ALA A 112 -10.05 6.14 4.74
CA ALA A 112 -8.75 5.52 4.50
C ALA A 112 -7.69 6.59 4.20
N VAL A 113 -6.57 6.52 4.94
CA VAL A 113 -5.48 7.50 4.86
C VAL A 113 -4.47 7.06 3.81
N PHE A 114 -4.04 8.00 2.98
CA PHE A 114 -3.00 7.82 1.97
C PHE A 114 -2.12 9.06 1.85
N GLY A 115 -0.94 8.89 1.24
CA GLY A 115 -0.01 9.97 0.93
C GLY A 115 -0.12 10.42 -0.53
N LEU A 116 0.32 11.64 -0.78
CA LEU A 116 0.64 12.18 -2.10
C LEU A 116 2.13 12.44 -2.16
N TRP A 117 2.74 12.13 -3.29
CA TRP A 117 4.14 12.38 -3.55
C TRP A 117 4.33 13.14 -4.86
N GLN A 118 4.86 14.36 -4.77
CA GLN A 118 5.33 15.09 -5.93
C GLN A 118 6.85 15.01 -5.96
N PRO A 119 7.47 14.26 -6.90
CA PRO A 119 8.89 14.02 -6.92
C PRO A 119 9.71 15.27 -7.25
N GLU A 120 10.91 15.36 -6.66
CA GLU A 120 11.98 16.29 -7.04
C GLU A 120 13.27 15.48 -7.30
N GLU A 121 14.11 15.18 -6.29
CA GLU A 121 15.31 14.33 -6.43
C GLU A 121 15.01 12.83 -6.21
N ARG A 122 13.88 12.48 -5.59
CA ARG A 122 13.48 11.10 -5.33
C ARG A 122 12.17 10.80 -6.08
N GLU A 123 12.27 9.95 -7.06
CA GLU A 123 11.12 9.59 -7.90
C GLU A 123 10.11 8.67 -7.18
N GLY A 124 10.57 7.78 -6.31
CA GLY A 124 9.78 6.79 -5.59
C GLY A 124 10.56 5.49 -5.41
N PHE A 125 9.86 4.34 -5.55
CA PHE A 125 10.50 3.03 -5.52
C PHE A 125 11.54 2.87 -6.63
N GLU A 126 12.69 2.26 -6.31
CA GLU A 126 13.69 1.82 -7.30
C GLU A 126 13.50 0.34 -7.68
N LYS A 127 12.66 -0.37 -6.92
CA LYS A 127 12.34 -1.79 -7.13
C LYS A 127 10.89 -2.05 -6.74
N GLN A 128 10.14 -2.70 -7.65
CA GLN A 128 8.76 -3.17 -7.45
C GLN A 128 8.59 -4.56 -8.07
N ASN A 129 7.52 -5.27 -7.69
CA ASN A 129 7.08 -6.53 -8.28
C ASN A 129 8.08 -7.69 -8.21
N GLU A 130 9.15 -7.54 -7.42
CA GLU A 130 10.16 -8.57 -7.18
C GLU A 130 10.18 -8.94 -5.68
N PRO A 131 10.61 -10.13 -5.28
CA PRO A 131 10.70 -10.51 -3.87
C PRO A 131 11.43 -9.46 -3.02
N GLY A 132 10.79 -9.10 -1.90
CA GLY A 132 11.26 -8.07 -0.98
C GLY A 132 11.01 -6.64 -1.47
N SER A 133 10.00 -6.40 -2.30
CA SER A 133 9.57 -5.05 -2.71
C SER A 133 8.04 -4.95 -2.79
N PHE A 134 7.53 -3.71 -2.83
CA PHE A 134 6.12 -3.41 -3.05
C PHE A 134 5.63 -4.08 -4.35
N CYS A 135 4.42 -4.63 -4.32
CA CYS A 135 3.80 -5.22 -5.52
C CYS A 135 2.34 -4.84 -5.71
N TRP A 136 1.63 -4.42 -4.65
CA TRP A 136 0.19 -4.13 -4.74
C TRP A 136 -0.30 -3.28 -3.56
N THR A 137 -1.46 -2.64 -3.72
CA THR A 137 -2.17 -1.99 -2.62
C THR A 137 -3.67 -2.01 -2.85
N GLU A 138 -4.42 -2.11 -1.76
CA GLU A 138 -5.88 -2.07 -1.77
C GLU A 138 -6.42 -1.14 -0.70
N VAL A 139 -7.46 -0.39 -1.03
CA VAL A 139 -8.28 0.26 0.00
C VAL A 139 -9.39 -0.68 0.44
N TYR A 140 -9.49 -0.92 1.72
CA TYR A 140 -10.58 -1.63 2.36
C TYR A 140 -11.60 -0.60 2.88
N THR A 141 -12.87 -0.71 2.49
CA THR A 141 -13.91 0.26 2.87
C THR A 141 -15.27 -0.39 3.04
N ARG A 142 -16.13 0.19 3.89
CA ARG A 142 -17.57 -0.15 3.98
C ARG A 142 -18.45 0.75 3.09
N GLN A 143 -17.86 1.69 2.36
CA GLN A 143 -18.59 2.72 1.61
C GLN A 143 -18.12 2.79 0.15
N PRO A 144 -18.19 1.67 -0.62
CA PRO A 144 -17.71 1.64 -2.01
C PRO A 144 -18.39 2.72 -2.86
N ASP A 145 -19.69 2.96 -2.70
CA ASP A 145 -20.45 3.98 -3.44
C ASP A 145 -19.91 5.41 -3.29
N ARG A 146 -19.16 5.68 -2.23
CA ARG A 146 -18.54 6.99 -1.98
C ARG A 146 -17.07 7.01 -2.40
N VAL A 147 -16.41 5.88 -2.24
CA VAL A 147 -14.96 5.75 -2.44
C VAL A 147 -14.63 5.57 -3.92
N ASP A 148 -15.36 4.75 -4.66
CA ASP A 148 -15.10 4.51 -6.09
C ASP A 148 -15.17 5.81 -6.92
N PRO A 149 -16.24 6.65 -6.84
CA PRO A 149 -16.28 7.91 -7.57
C PRO A 149 -15.19 8.90 -7.16
N PHE A 150 -14.72 8.84 -5.90
CA PHE A 150 -13.62 9.68 -5.43
C PHE A 150 -12.32 9.35 -6.16
N TYR A 151 -11.93 8.06 -6.21
CA TYR A 151 -10.69 7.65 -6.89
C TYR A 151 -10.76 7.86 -8.40
N GLU A 152 -11.93 7.68 -9.01
CA GLU A 152 -12.15 8.00 -10.42
C GLU A 152 -11.97 9.50 -10.72
N LYS A 153 -12.50 10.38 -9.87
CA LYS A 153 -12.48 11.83 -10.10
C LYS A 153 -11.15 12.48 -9.73
N VAL A 154 -10.51 12.03 -8.64
CA VAL A 154 -9.26 12.61 -8.14
C VAL A 154 -8.04 12.09 -8.89
N PHE A 155 -8.02 10.78 -9.17
CA PHE A 155 -6.85 10.10 -9.72
C PHE A 155 -7.04 9.58 -11.15
N GLY A 156 -8.24 9.69 -11.70
CA GLY A 156 -8.53 9.18 -13.04
C GLY A 156 -8.57 7.64 -13.11
N PHE A 157 -8.70 6.95 -11.97
CA PHE A 157 -8.72 5.51 -11.99
C PHE A 157 -9.94 4.96 -12.71
N ARG A 158 -9.75 3.89 -13.45
CA ARG A 158 -10.80 3.14 -14.12
C ARG A 158 -10.95 1.79 -13.43
N GLY A 159 -12.16 1.52 -12.92
CA GLY A 159 -12.45 0.31 -12.17
C GLY A 159 -12.86 -0.84 -13.08
N THR A 160 -12.40 -2.07 -12.76
CA THR A 160 -12.90 -3.33 -13.32
C THR A 160 -13.31 -4.23 -12.16
N ASP A 161 -14.59 -4.62 -12.14
CA ASP A 161 -15.12 -5.54 -11.13
C ASP A 161 -14.78 -6.98 -11.52
N LEU A 162 -14.28 -7.80 -10.55
CA LEU A 162 -13.84 -9.17 -10.87
C LEU A 162 -14.99 -10.11 -11.23
N ASP A 163 -16.20 -9.88 -10.74
CA ASP A 163 -17.39 -10.72 -11.05
C ASP A 163 -17.75 -10.70 -12.54
N GLU A 164 -17.39 -9.66 -13.27
CA GLU A 164 -17.61 -9.56 -14.72
C GLU A 164 -16.60 -10.37 -15.54
N THR A 165 -15.51 -10.83 -14.94
CA THR A 165 -14.42 -11.54 -15.65
C THR A 165 -14.52 -13.06 -15.58
N GLY A 166 -15.53 -13.61 -14.87
CA GLY A 166 -15.86 -15.05 -14.92
C GLY A 166 -14.80 -15.97 -14.33
N HIS A 167 -14.04 -15.52 -13.32
CA HIS A 167 -13.19 -16.42 -12.55
C HIS A 167 -14.07 -17.20 -11.55
N ASP A 168 -14.02 -18.55 -11.63
CA ASP A 168 -14.61 -19.44 -10.64
C ASP A 168 -14.05 -19.10 -9.25
N VAL A 169 -14.86 -18.44 -8.46
CA VAL A 169 -14.57 -18.17 -7.05
C VAL A 169 -14.77 -19.50 -6.32
N SER A 170 -13.72 -20.08 -5.75
CA SER A 170 -13.85 -21.25 -4.88
C SER A 170 -14.71 -20.90 -3.65
N ASP A 171 -15.44 -21.87 -3.07
CA ASP A 171 -16.34 -21.68 -1.93
C ASP A 171 -15.67 -21.00 -0.70
N ASP A 172 -14.34 -21.00 -0.61
CA ASP A 172 -13.56 -20.31 0.43
C ASP A 172 -13.27 -18.82 0.10
N ALA A 173 -13.67 -18.33 -1.06
CA ALA A 173 -13.39 -16.98 -1.55
C ALA A 173 -14.54 -15.98 -1.29
N GLU A 174 -15.45 -16.25 -0.34
CA GLU A 174 -16.46 -15.27 0.11
C GLU A 174 -15.85 -13.90 0.52
N ALA A 175 -14.54 -13.86 0.79
CA ALA A 175 -13.83 -12.62 1.14
C ALA A 175 -13.53 -11.72 -0.08
N LEU A 176 -13.65 -12.21 -1.32
CA LEU A 176 -13.33 -11.46 -2.55
C LEU A 176 -14.59 -10.98 -3.30
N VAL A 177 -15.77 -11.17 -2.77
CA VAL A 177 -17.08 -11.00 -3.44
C VAL A 177 -17.38 -9.54 -3.86
N ASP A 178 -16.62 -8.55 -3.47
CA ASP A 178 -16.74 -7.17 -3.96
C ASP A 178 -15.38 -6.51 -4.06
N PHE A 179 -14.63 -6.92 -5.07
CA PHE A 179 -13.30 -6.39 -5.36
C PHE A 179 -13.31 -5.67 -6.70
N ARG A 180 -12.77 -4.44 -6.70
CA ARG A 180 -12.60 -3.61 -7.90
C ARG A 180 -11.12 -3.32 -8.11
N MET A 181 -10.58 -3.73 -9.26
CA MET A 181 -9.23 -3.35 -9.68
C MET A 181 -9.23 -1.93 -10.23
N TRP A 182 -8.13 -1.22 -10.02
CA TRP A 182 -7.89 0.11 -10.58
C TRP A 182 -6.80 0.08 -11.64
N SER A 183 -7.14 0.57 -12.83
CA SER A 183 -6.16 0.86 -13.89
C SER A 183 -6.01 2.38 -14.05
N PRO A 184 -4.83 2.88 -14.47
CA PRO A 184 -4.61 4.31 -14.73
C PRO A 184 -5.49 4.82 -15.88
N GLU A 185 -5.68 6.14 -15.93
CA GLU A 185 -6.29 6.79 -17.09
C GLU A 185 -5.47 6.53 -18.35
N GLY A 186 -6.16 6.37 -19.49
CA GLY A 186 -5.53 6.25 -20.82
C GLY A 186 -5.06 4.85 -21.21
N VAL A 187 -5.25 3.84 -20.35
CA VAL A 187 -5.02 2.42 -20.69
C VAL A 187 -6.33 1.65 -20.69
N GLU A 188 -6.37 0.51 -21.40
CA GLU A 188 -7.51 -0.42 -21.32
C GLU A 188 -7.53 -1.04 -19.91
N PRO A 189 -8.65 -0.94 -19.17
CA PRO A 189 -8.74 -1.51 -17.84
C PRO A 189 -8.68 -3.03 -17.84
N GLY A 190 -7.93 -3.61 -16.91
CA GLY A 190 -7.82 -5.05 -16.79
C GLY A 190 -6.67 -5.48 -15.86
N PRO A 191 -6.52 -6.79 -15.60
CA PRO A 191 -5.50 -7.31 -14.69
C PRO A 191 -4.07 -6.87 -15.05
N ASP A 192 -3.73 -6.86 -16.35
CA ASP A 192 -2.38 -6.53 -16.82
C ASP A 192 -2.01 -5.04 -16.66
N THR A 193 -3.00 -4.18 -16.46
CA THR A 193 -2.81 -2.73 -16.30
C THR A 193 -3.19 -2.23 -14.90
N ALA A 194 -3.59 -3.14 -14.03
CA ALA A 194 -4.03 -2.80 -12.68
C ALA A 194 -2.84 -2.35 -11.81
N ILE A 195 -3.07 -1.29 -11.04
CA ILE A 195 -2.07 -0.68 -10.14
C ILE A 195 -2.47 -0.73 -8.66
N GLY A 196 -3.65 -1.24 -8.37
CA GLY A 196 -4.24 -1.34 -7.03
C GLY A 196 -5.70 -1.71 -7.11
N GLY A 197 -6.39 -1.66 -5.99
CA GLY A 197 -7.80 -2.01 -5.95
C GLY A 197 -8.56 -1.50 -4.73
N ARG A 198 -9.86 -1.84 -4.71
CA ARG A 198 -10.75 -1.61 -3.59
C ARG A 198 -11.43 -2.92 -3.21
N SER A 199 -11.37 -3.27 -1.92
CA SER A 199 -12.08 -4.38 -1.29
C SER A 199 -13.16 -3.86 -0.34
N VAL A 200 -14.30 -4.55 -0.26
CA VAL A 200 -15.34 -4.20 0.71
C VAL A 200 -15.08 -4.86 2.06
N ILE A 201 -15.17 -4.07 3.12
CA ILE A 201 -15.20 -4.58 4.49
C ILE A 201 -16.61 -5.10 4.75
N THR A 202 -16.78 -6.43 4.69
CA THR A 202 -18.05 -7.11 4.94
C THR A 202 -18.31 -7.33 6.44
N ASP A 203 -19.43 -7.93 6.80
CA ASP A 203 -19.78 -8.29 8.19
C ASP A 203 -18.86 -9.39 8.78
N ALA A 204 -18.03 -10.04 7.97
CA ALA A 204 -16.98 -10.96 8.44
C ALA A 204 -15.84 -10.24 9.17
N PHE A 205 -15.66 -8.93 8.94
CA PHE A 205 -14.67 -8.12 9.63
C PHE A 205 -15.23 -7.51 10.93
N PRO A 206 -14.38 -7.22 11.95
CA PRO A 206 -14.80 -6.50 13.14
C PRO A 206 -15.54 -5.20 12.79
N ALA A 207 -16.67 -4.94 13.46
CA ALA A 207 -17.52 -3.78 13.15
C ALA A 207 -16.81 -2.44 13.32
N GLU A 208 -15.84 -2.37 14.25
CA GLU A 208 -15.03 -1.20 14.55
C GLU A 208 -13.84 -0.99 13.60
N LEU A 209 -13.58 -1.93 12.67
CA LEU A 209 -12.47 -1.80 11.72
C LEU A 209 -12.72 -0.60 10.79
N PRO A 210 -11.91 0.46 10.84
CA PRO A 210 -12.04 1.60 9.93
C PRO A 210 -11.61 1.23 8.51
N SER A 211 -11.92 2.08 7.54
CA SER A 211 -11.32 1.99 6.21
C SER A 211 -9.81 2.22 6.29
N TYR A 212 -9.03 1.44 5.52
CA TYR A 212 -7.57 1.50 5.52
C TYR A 212 -6.98 1.02 4.19
N PHE A 213 -5.73 1.39 3.93
CA PHE A 213 -4.94 0.77 2.86
C PHE A 213 -4.17 -0.43 3.37
N LEU A 214 -4.24 -1.54 2.64
CA LEU A 214 -3.36 -2.69 2.80
C LEU A 214 -2.26 -2.61 1.75
N VAL A 215 -1.01 -2.66 2.21
CA VAL A 215 0.19 -2.65 1.35
C VAL A 215 0.71 -4.07 1.22
N TYR A 216 1.02 -4.49 0.00
CA TYR A 216 1.51 -5.84 -0.31
C TYR A 216 2.97 -5.80 -0.72
N PHE A 217 3.73 -6.77 -0.22
CA PHE A 217 5.11 -7.01 -0.62
C PHE A 217 5.23 -8.38 -1.29
N ALA A 218 5.90 -8.42 -2.44
CA ALA A 218 6.18 -9.68 -3.11
C ALA A 218 7.15 -10.53 -2.30
N VAL A 219 6.93 -11.82 -2.27
CA VAL A 219 7.80 -12.83 -1.63
C VAL A 219 7.98 -14.02 -2.56
N ALA A 220 9.10 -14.74 -2.40
CA ALA A 220 9.35 -15.95 -3.16
C ALA A 220 8.56 -17.16 -2.63
N ASP A 221 8.20 -17.16 -1.34
CA ASP A 221 7.49 -18.23 -0.65
C ASP A 221 6.62 -17.60 0.46
N CYS A 222 5.31 -17.66 0.27
CA CYS A 222 4.33 -17.05 1.18
C CYS A 222 4.26 -17.80 2.52
N ASP A 223 4.31 -19.13 2.50
CA ASP A 223 4.26 -19.94 3.73
C ASP A 223 5.50 -19.71 4.59
N ALA A 224 6.68 -19.72 3.96
CA ALA A 224 7.94 -19.42 4.65
C ALA A 224 7.96 -17.98 5.22
N ALA A 225 7.40 -17.00 4.51
CA ALA A 225 7.30 -15.62 4.98
C ALA A 225 6.37 -15.51 6.20
N ALA A 226 5.22 -16.20 6.20
CA ALA A 226 4.30 -16.23 7.33
C ALA A 226 4.93 -16.88 8.58
N GLU A 227 5.63 -18.02 8.42
CA GLU A 227 6.38 -18.67 9.51
C GLU A 227 7.50 -17.77 10.04
N LEU A 228 8.25 -17.11 9.16
CA LEU A 228 9.35 -16.23 9.54
C LEU A 228 8.84 -15.00 10.29
N THR A 229 7.69 -14.45 9.88
CA THR A 229 7.01 -13.36 10.61
C THR A 229 6.78 -13.72 12.08
N MET A 230 6.25 -14.91 12.36
CA MET A 230 6.04 -15.37 13.73
C MET A 230 7.36 -15.52 14.51
N ARG A 231 8.40 -16.06 13.88
CA ARG A 231 9.74 -16.18 14.50
C ARG A 231 10.38 -14.83 14.83
N LEU A 232 10.05 -13.78 14.06
CA LEU A 232 10.53 -12.42 14.27
C LEU A 232 9.68 -11.62 15.28
N GLY A 233 8.66 -12.25 15.89
CA GLY A 233 7.80 -11.61 16.89
C GLY A 233 6.54 -10.95 16.34
N GLY A 234 6.28 -11.06 15.04
CA GLY A 234 5.05 -10.64 14.41
C GLY A 234 3.91 -11.65 14.60
N ARG A 235 2.81 -11.44 13.89
CA ARG A 235 1.62 -12.31 13.92
C ARG A 235 1.08 -12.55 12.54
N VAL A 236 0.42 -13.69 12.34
CA VAL A 236 -0.36 -14.00 11.16
C VAL A 236 -1.82 -13.62 11.43
N ALA A 237 -2.34 -12.63 10.71
CA ALA A 237 -3.74 -12.21 10.79
C ALA A 237 -4.62 -13.12 9.91
N GLN A 238 -4.18 -13.38 8.67
CA GLN A 238 -4.79 -14.35 7.77
C GLN A 238 -3.70 -15.31 7.31
N PRO A 239 -3.84 -16.63 7.56
CA PRO A 239 -2.90 -17.63 7.09
C PRO A 239 -2.76 -17.64 5.57
N PRO A 240 -1.66 -18.20 5.02
CA PRO A 240 -1.50 -18.33 3.58
C PRO A 240 -2.67 -19.02 2.89
N PHE A 241 -3.24 -18.38 1.86
CA PHE A 241 -4.31 -18.90 1.02
C PHE A 241 -4.11 -18.52 -0.44
N ASP A 242 -4.70 -19.29 -1.34
CA ASP A 242 -4.57 -19.07 -2.77
C ASP A 242 -5.62 -18.09 -3.28
N ILE A 243 -5.19 -17.21 -4.18
CA ILE A 243 -6.02 -16.28 -4.94
C ILE A 243 -5.69 -16.43 -6.43
N PRO A 244 -6.50 -15.90 -7.36
CA PRO A 244 -6.22 -16.04 -8.81
C PRO A 244 -4.83 -15.57 -9.25
N TYR A 245 -4.23 -14.64 -8.51
CA TYR A 245 -2.93 -14.02 -8.85
C TYR A 245 -1.75 -14.60 -8.07
N GLY A 246 -1.96 -15.57 -7.19
CA GLY A 246 -0.91 -16.16 -6.40
C GLY A 246 -1.35 -16.66 -5.03
N ARG A 247 -0.39 -16.79 -4.12
CA ARG A 247 -0.61 -17.19 -2.73
C ARG A 247 -0.29 -16.01 -1.81
N MET A 248 -1.23 -15.61 -0.97
CA MET A 248 -1.08 -14.44 -0.09
C MET A 248 -1.33 -14.76 1.38
N ALA A 249 -0.81 -13.91 2.25
CA ALA A 249 -1.11 -13.90 3.68
C ALA A 249 -1.20 -12.46 4.19
N VAL A 250 -2.00 -12.24 5.23
CA VAL A 250 -2.05 -10.95 5.94
C VAL A 250 -1.32 -11.08 7.26
N LEU A 251 -0.38 -10.20 7.50
CA LEU A 251 0.58 -10.28 8.58
C LEU A 251 0.59 -8.99 9.41
N HIS A 252 1.05 -9.10 10.66
CA HIS A 252 1.44 -7.96 11.47
C HIS A 252 2.92 -8.04 11.76
N ASP A 253 3.60 -6.91 11.74
CA ASP A 253 4.95 -6.82 12.27
C ASP A 253 4.97 -6.95 13.82
N ASP A 254 6.16 -6.88 14.41
CA ASP A 254 6.38 -6.97 15.85
C ASP A 254 5.83 -5.77 16.67
N GLN A 255 5.34 -4.72 15.96
CA GLN A 255 4.76 -3.51 16.55
C GLN A 255 3.29 -3.28 16.16
N GLY A 256 2.72 -4.20 15.37
CA GLY A 256 1.30 -4.24 15.01
C GLY A 256 0.95 -3.59 13.67
N ALA A 257 1.92 -3.18 12.84
CA ALA A 257 1.62 -2.73 11.48
C ALA A 257 1.11 -3.90 10.64
N VAL A 258 -0.04 -3.72 10.01
CA VAL A 258 -0.64 -4.69 9.08
C VAL A 258 -0.04 -4.49 7.70
N PHE A 259 0.30 -5.60 7.05
CA PHE A 259 0.70 -5.66 5.65
C PHE A 259 0.36 -7.04 5.08
N ALA A 260 0.34 -7.17 3.75
CA ALA A 260 0.22 -8.46 3.10
C ALA A 260 1.54 -8.88 2.44
N VAL A 261 1.71 -10.18 2.29
CA VAL A 261 2.73 -10.77 1.42
C VAL A 261 2.04 -11.52 0.30
N LEU A 262 2.59 -11.43 -0.91
CA LEU A 262 2.09 -12.10 -2.10
C LEU A 262 3.24 -12.85 -2.77
N GLN A 263 3.04 -14.16 -2.96
CA GLN A 263 3.83 -14.99 -3.85
C GLN A 263 3.06 -15.08 -5.17
N PRO A 264 3.42 -14.33 -6.21
CA PRO A 264 2.68 -14.34 -7.47
C PRO A 264 2.85 -15.68 -8.19
N THR A 265 1.81 -16.12 -8.93
CA THR A 265 1.85 -17.34 -9.75
C THR A 265 2.80 -17.20 -10.95
N GLU A 266 2.90 -15.98 -11.50
CA GLU A 266 3.88 -15.57 -12.52
C GLU A 266 4.48 -14.23 -12.05
N LEU A 267 5.65 -13.88 -12.60
CA LEU A 267 6.25 -12.57 -12.30
C LEU A 267 5.24 -11.48 -12.71
N LEU A 268 4.88 -10.63 -11.75
CA LEU A 268 4.05 -9.46 -12.02
C LEU A 268 4.75 -8.55 -13.04
N PRO A 269 4.02 -7.98 -14.00
CA PRO A 269 4.60 -7.15 -15.07
C PRO A 269 5.30 -5.89 -14.57
#